data_ae3a7b2c70b5fcea234bcd7161d85f15
#
_entry.id   ae3a7b2c70b5fcea234bcd7161d85f15
#
_cell.length_a   1.000
_cell.length_b   1.000
_cell.length_c   1.000
_cell.angle_alpha   90.00
_cell.angle_beta   90.00
_cell.angle_gamma   90.00
#
_symmetry.space_group_name_H-M   'P 1'
#
loop_
_entity.id
_entity.type
_entity.pdbx_description
1 polymer ?
#
loop_
_entity_poly.entity_id
_entity_poly.type
_entity_poly.pdbx_seq_one_letter_code
_entity_poly.pdbx_strand_id
1 'polypeptide(L)'
;MFSFFEKLTQPFPDTPPTQPPTGIVAFCKYYTKGMWGVILTVSVLSAIVAMLEVALFGFLGQLVDWFSDQNRATFLADQKFTLIGMGLTVLVFIPLFILLRSLFSRQSLMGNYPMRIRWQAHRYLLGQSLTFFHDEFAGRVATKVMQTALSVRETVTKVLDLLVYISVYFISMVVLIFSTDWRLAMPLIVWFFVYIGILKVLVPKLKEVSQKQADARSLMTGRIVDSYTNITTVKLFSHSRREADYAKESMDGFLKTVYPQMRLVTVLEFCVEMANAILIFTIGALSVYLWMENIASPGDIAIAISLCLRLNGMSHWVMWEVSGLFENLGTVQDGMNTLAQPIAVKDKPKADALKVNGGGINFDNVHFSYA
;
A
#
# COMPACT_ATOMS: atom_id res chain seq x y z
N MET A 1 9.76 23.32 -13.74
CA MET A 1 8.47 22.80 -13.22
C MET A 1 8.70 21.69 -12.20
N PHE A 2 9.39 20.58 -12.50
CA PHE A 2 9.62 19.47 -11.57
C PHE A 2 10.34 19.88 -10.29
N SER A 3 11.40 20.68 -10.39
CA SER A 3 12.20 21.15 -9.25
C SER A 3 11.39 21.92 -8.18
N PHE A 4 10.25 22.51 -8.53
CA PHE A 4 9.34 23.11 -7.57
C PHE A 4 8.70 22.03 -6.68
N PHE A 5 8.19 20.95 -7.28
CA PHE A 5 7.55 19.86 -6.55
C PHE A 5 8.57 19.07 -5.72
N GLU A 6 9.79 18.87 -6.20
CA GLU A 6 10.88 18.21 -5.47
C GLU A 6 11.23 18.94 -4.17
N LYS A 7 11.11 20.28 -4.16
CA LYS A 7 11.43 21.14 -3.00
C LYS A 7 10.25 21.34 -2.03
N LEU A 8 9.04 20.86 -2.34
CA LEU A 8 7.87 21.01 -1.45
C LEU A 8 8.04 20.26 -0.13
N THR A 9 8.88 19.25 -0.10
CA THR A 9 9.14 18.45 1.09
C THR A 9 10.64 18.40 1.37
N GLN A 10 11.03 18.66 2.62
CA GLN A 10 12.42 18.66 3.05
C GLN A 10 12.84 17.26 3.50
N PRO A 11 13.76 16.57 2.79
CA PRO A 11 14.18 15.21 3.15
C PRO A 11 15.10 15.17 4.38
N PHE A 12 15.86 16.24 4.67
CA PHE A 12 16.86 16.33 5.74
C PHE A 12 16.53 17.43 6.74
N PRO A 13 15.54 17.26 7.62
CA PRO A 13 15.22 18.28 8.62
C PRO A 13 16.29 18.35 9.70
N ASP A 14 16.59 19.58 10.18
CA ASP A 14 17.57 19.83 11.24
C ASP A 14 17.04 19.56 12.66
N THR A 15 15.73 19.40 12.80
CA THR A 15 15.11 19.12 14.10
C THR A 15 15.75 17.90 14.77
N PRO A 16 16.15 18.00 16.06
CA PRO A 16 16.75 16.87 16.77
C PRO A 16 15.78 15.70 16.80
N PRO A 17 16.27 14.45 16.59
CA PRO A 17 15.43 13.27 16.65
C PRO A 17 14.95 13.04 18.08
N THR A 18 13.68 12.75 18.22
CA THR A 18 13.08 12.29 19.48
C THR A 18 12.80 10.81 19.39
N GLN A 19 12.56 10.15 20.52
CA GLN A 19 12.19 8.73 20.51
C GLN A 19 10.91 8.52 19.71
N PRO A 20 10.93 7.63 18.69
CA PRO A 20 9.71 7.26 17.99
C PRO A 20 8.72 6.53 18.90
N PRO A 21 7.42 6.73 18.75
CA PRO A 21 6.41 6.06 19.57
C PRO A 21 6.28 4.57 19.20
N THR A 22 5.79 3.74 20.16
CA THR A 22 5.68 2.28 20.01
C THR A 22 4.37 1.78 19.39
N GLY A 23 3.44 2.66 19.03
CA GLY A 23 2.20 2.27 18.32
C GLY A 23 2.32 2.49 16.81
N ILE A 24 1.89 1.54 15.97
CA ILE A 24 2.01 1.61 14.50
C ILE A 24 1.47 2.93 13.95
N VAL A 25 0.25 3.32 14.33
CA VAL A 25 -0.37 4.56 13.84
C VAL A 25 0.42 5.79 14.32
N ALA A 26 0.83 5.80 15.60
CA ALA A 26 1.61 6.89 16.17
C ALA A 26 3.00 6.97 15.53
N PHE A 27 3.64 5.82 15.25
CA PHE A 27 4.92 5.70 14.56
C PHE A 27 4.84 6.22 13.12
N CYS A 28 3.85 5.80 12.37
CA CYS A 28 3.60 6.33 11.02
C CYS A 28 3.35 7.84 11.05
N LYS A 29 2.51 8.32 11.98
CA LYS A 29 2.22 9.76 12.15
C LYS A 29 3.46 10.57 12.51
N TYR A 30 4.34 10.03 13.37
CA TYR A 30 5.60 10.67 13.74
C TYR A 30 6.49 10.91 12.53
N TYR A 31 6.71 9.89 11.71
CA TYR A 31 7.55 10.01 10.51
C TYR A 31 6.89 10.75 9.35
N THR A 32 5.57 10.92 9.36
CA THR A 32 4.82 11.71 8.37
C THR A 32 4.86 13.22 8.67
N LYS A 33 5.33 13.62 9.86
CA LYS A 33 5.38 15.04 10.25
C LYS A 33 6.15 15.86 9.21
N GLY A 34 5.50 16.92 8.68
CA GLY A 34 6.04 17.76 7.61
C GLY A 34 5.73 17.28 6.18
N MET A 35 5.01 16.14 6.01
CA MET A 35 4.57 15.64 4.70
C MET A 35 3.04 15.73 4.53
N TRP A 36 2.30 16.05 5.60
CA TRP A 36 0.84 16.03 5.62
C TRP A 36 0.20 16.87 4.52
N GLY A 37 0.70 18.07 4.27
CA GLY A 37 0.15 18.95 3.24
C GLY A 37 0.16 18.30 1.86
N VAL A 38 1.30 17.72 1.46
CA VAL A 38 1.44 17.05 0.17
C VAL A 38 0.57 15.79 0.11
N ILE A 39 0.56 14.96 1.16
CA ILE A 39 -0.22 13.73 1.20
C ILE A 39 -1.71 14.03 1.09
N LEU A 40 -2.22 15.00 1.85
CA LEU A 40 -3.64 15.40 1.78
C LEU A 40 -4.00 15.98 0.41
N THR A 41 -3.11 16.77 -0.20
CA THR A 41 -3.32 17.25 -1.57
C THR A 41 -3.42 16.09 -2.56
N VAL A 42 -2.54 15.08 -2.46
CA VAL A 42 -2.62 13.87 -3.29
C VAL A 42 -3.94 13.13 -3.07
N SER A 43 -4.38 12.96 -1.82
CA SER A 43 -5.65 12.31 -1.49
C SER A 43 -6.86 13.04 -2.09
N VAL A 44 -6.88 14.38 -2.00
CA VAL A 44 -7.96 15.19 -2.61
C VAL A 44 -7.95 15.08 -4.13
N LEU A 45 -6.77 15.17 -4.76
CA LEU A 45 -6.66 15.00 -6.21
C LEU A 45 -7.10 13.60 -6.65
N SER A 46 -6.79 12.56 -5.88
CA SER A 46 -7.24 11.20 -6.13
C SER A 46 -8.76 11.06 -6.02
N ALA A 47 -9.37 11.72 -5.05
CA ALA A 47 -10.82 11.76 -4.91
C ALA A 47 -11.48 12.45 -6.12
N ILE A 48 -10.92 13.58 -6.57
CA ILE A 48 -11.42 14.28 -7.77
C ILE A 48 -11.30 13.40 -9.01
N VAL A 49 -10.15 12.74 -9.22
CA VAL A 49 -9.95 11.82 -10.34
C VAL A 49 -10.97 10.69 -10.30
N ALA A 50 -11.21 10.09 -9.12
CA ALA A 50 -12.20 9.03 -8.96
C ALA A 50 -13.62 9.48 -9.35
N MET A 51 -14.04 10.67 -8.91
CA MET A 51 -15.35 11.22 -9.29
C MET A 51 -15.46 11.50 -10.80
N LEU A 52 -14.41 12.07 -11.40
CA LEU A 52 -14.39 12.36 -12.84
C LEU A 52 -14.40 11.07 -13.68
N GLU A 53 -13.69 10.03 -13.26
CA GLU A 53 -13.71 8.74 -13.94
C GLU A 53 -15.10 8.08 -13.88
N VAL A 54 -15.81 8.18 -12.75
CA VAL A 54 -17.19 7.68 -12.64
C VAL A 54 -18.15 8.49 -13.49
N ALA A 55 -17.96 9.81 -13.60
CA ALA A 55 -18.79 10.67 -14.46
C ALA A 55 -18.73 10.27 -15.95
N LEU A 56 -17.62 9.64 -16.41
CA LEU A 56 -17.53 9.14 -17.78
C LEU A 56 -18.58 8.07 -18.09
N PHE A 57 -18.96 7.26 -17.11
CA PHE A 57 -20.02 6.27 -17.30
C PHE A 57 -21.40 6.93 -17.37
N GLY A 58 -21.62 8.03 -16.63
CA GLY A 58 -22.81 8.86 -16.81
C GLY A 58 -22.88 9.46 -18.21
N PHE A 59 -21.75 9.93 -18.76
CA PHE A 59 -21.68 10.42 -20.15
C PHE A 59 -22.00 9.32 -21.16
N LEU A 60 -21.49 8.11 -20.93
CA LEU A 60 -21.79 6.95 -21.79
C LEU A 60 -23.31 6.68 -21.82
N GLY A 61 -23.97 6.67 -20.66
CA GLY A 61 -25.41 6.46 -20.58
C GLY A 61 -26.20 7.55 -21.32
N GLN A 62 -25.85 8.82 -21.10
CA GLN A 62 -26.47 9.93 -21.82
C GLN A 62 -26.32 9.82 -23.34
N LEU A 63 -25.14 9.42 -23.82
CA LEU A 63 -24.89 9.20 -25.25
C LEU A 63 -25.79 8.08 -25.81
N VAL A 64 -25.94 6.97 -25.07
CA VAL A 64 -26.79 5.85 -25.48
C VAL A 64 -28.27 6.28 -25.57
N ASP A 65 -28.76 7.03 -24.57
CA ASP A 65 -30.14 7.54 -24.58
C ASP A 65 -30.36 8.51 -25.75
N TRP A 66 -29.41 9.42 -25.99
CA TRP A 66 -29.54 10.35 -27.12
C TRP A 66 -29.58 9.64 -28.47
N PHE A 67 -28.82 8.56 -28.64
CA PHE A 67 -28.86 7.77 -29.90
C PHE A 67 -30.18 7.02 -30.07
N SER A 68 -30.90 6.75 -29.00
CA SER A 68 -32.21 6.09 -29.05
C SER A 68 -33.37 7.05 -29.34
N ASP A 69 -33.32 8.28 -28.80
CA ASP A 69 -34.51 9.15 -28.73
C ASP A 69 -34.39 10.44 -29.55
N GLN A 70 -33.19 10.89 -29.99
CA GLN A 70 -33.04 12.22 -30.56
C GLN A 70 -33.00 12.27 -32.07
N ASN A 71 -33.56 13.39 -32.62
CA ASN A 71 -33.51 13.69 -34.01
C ASN A 71 -32.09 14.05 -34.45
N ARG A 72 -31.50 13.27 -35.36
CA ARG A 72 -30.12 13.43 -35.84
C ARG A 72 -29.82 14.80 -36.49
N ALA A 73 -30.84 15.45 -37.06
CA ALA A 73 -30.68 16.73 -37.74
C ALA A 73 -30.42 17.91 -36.77
N THR A 74 -31.06 17.91 -35.60
CA THR A 74 -30.94 18.98 -34.57
C THR A 74 -29.98 18.66 -33.45
N PHE A 75 -29.52 17.41 -33.32
CA PHE A 75 -28.74 16.90 -32.21
C PHE A 75 -27.54 17.78 -31.81
N LEU A 76 -26.72 18.18 -32.81
CA LEU A 76 -25.55 19.01 -32.54
C LEU A 76 -25.90 20.41 -32.03
N ALA A 77 -27.02 20.96 -32.46
CA ALA A 77 -27.48 22.27 -31.99
C ALA A 77 -27.97 22.18 -30.55
N ASP A 78 -28.77 21.15 -30.25
CA ASP A 78 -29.45 20.98 -28.95
C ASP A 78 -28.46 20.56 -27.85
N GLN A 79 -27.50 19.72 -28.16
CA GLN A 79 -26.56 19.13 -27.16
C GLN A 79 -25.13 19.71 -27.21
N LYS A 80 -24.91 20.79 -27.97
CA LYS A 80 -23.58 21.38 -28.17
C LYS A 80 -22.82 21.67 -26.88
N PHE A 81 -23.46 22.30 -25.91
CA PHE A 81 -22.78 22.68 -24.66
C PHE A 81 -22.49 21.48 -23.77
N THR A 82 -23.36 20.48 -23.74
CA THR A 82 -23.16 19.22 -23.00
C THR A 82 -21.99 18.44 -23.60
N LEU A 83 -21.95 18.32 -24.94
CA LEU A 83 -20.85 17.66 -25.65
C LEU A 83 -19.49 18.38 -25.44
N ILE A 84 -19.50 19.72 -25.44
CA ILE A 84 -18.28 20.49 -25.12
C ILE A 84 -17.86 20.23 -23.68
N GLY A 85 -18.80 20.20 -22.72
CA GLY A 85 -18.51 19.87 -21.32
C GLY A 85 -17.92 18.47 -21.15
N MET A 86 -18.51 17.47 -21.80
CA MET A 86 -17.95 16.10 -21.83
C MET A 86 -16.55 16.06 -22.43
N GLY A 87 -16.35 16.73 -23.59
CA GLY A 87 -15.05 16.81 -24.25
C GLY A 87 -14.00 17.50 -23.39
N LEU A 88 -14.33 18.60 -22.72
CA LEU A 88 -13.44 19.29 -21.77
C LEU A 88 -13.10 18.38 -20.57
N THR A 89 -14.08 17.65 -20.07
CA THR A 89 -13.84 16.72 -18.94
C THR A 89 -12.82 15.64 -19.34
N VAL A 90 -12.99 15.02 -20.50
CA VAL A 90 -12.12 13.93 -20.96
C VAL A 90 -10.73 14.43 -21.38
N LEU A 91 -10.67 15.54 -22.14
CA LEU A 91 -9.41 15.99 -22.77
C LEU A 91 -8.61 16.96 -21.90
N VAL A 92 -9.25 17.64 -20.96
CA VAL A 92 -8.58 18.68 -20.16
C VAL A 92 -8.60 18.34 -18.67
N PHE A 93 -9.77 18.17 -18.05
CA PHE A 93 -9.84 18.02 -16.59
C PHE A 93 -9.21 16.72 -16.11
N ILE A 94 -9.56 15.57 -16.68
CA ILE A 94 -8.99 14.28 -16.25
C ILE A 94 -7.47 14.26 -16.42
N PRO A 95 -6.88 14.55 -17.59
CA PRO A 95 -5.42 14.58 -17.74
C PRO A 95 -4.74 15.61 -16.82
N LEU A 96 -5.36 16.77 -16.60
CA LEU A 96 -4.81 17.80 -15.73
C LEU A 96 -4.72 17.33 -14.26
N PHE A 97 -5.82 16.74 -13.73
CA PHE A 97 -5.83 16.26 -12.35
C PHE A 97 -4.92 15.04 -12.16
N ILE A 98 -4.83 14.14 -13.15
CA ILE A 98 -3.87 13.02 -13.14
C ILE A 98 -2.44 13.56 -13.17
N LEU A 99 -2.14 14.56 -14.00
CA LEU A 99 -0.82 15.18 -14.04
C LEU A 99 -0.46 15.83 -12.70
N LEU A 100 -1.36 16.63 -12.13
CA LEU A 100 -1.15 17.27 -10.83
C LEU A 100 -0.91 16.23 -9.74
N ARG A 101 -1.78 15.22 -9.64
CA ARG A 101 -1.62 14.10 -8.69
C ARG A 101 -0.26 13.42 -8.86
N SER A 102 0.14 13.14 -10.10
CA SER A 102 1.43 12.52 -10.40
C SER A 102 2.61 13.39 -9.98
N LEU A 103 2.55 14.70 -10.21
CA LEU A 103 3.60 15.65 -9.81
C LEU A 103 3.76 15.69 -8.28
N PHE A 104 2.67 15.82 -7.53
CA PHE A 104 2.73 15.79 -6.06
C PHE A 104 3.18 14.43 -5.52
N SER A 105 2.64 13.33 -6.01
CA SER A 105 2.97 11.99 -5.51
C SER A 105 4.40 11.59 -5.88
N ARG A 106 4.77 11.67 -7.16
CA ARG A 106 6.05 11.13 -7.63
C ARG A 106 7.23 12.04 -7.33
N GLN A 107 7.09 13.35 -7.53
CA GLN A 107 8.22 14.27 -7.36
C GLN A 107 8.41 14.66 -5.88
N SER A 108 7.33 14.83 -5.10
CA SER A 108 7.46 15.28 -3.71
C SER A 108 7.57 14.15 -2.68
N LEU A 109 6.86 13.01 -2.89
CA LEU A 109 6.79 11.96 -1.86
C LEU A 109 7.71 10.79 -2.14
N MET A 110 7.81 10.31 -3.39
CA MET A 110 8.44 9.02 -3.70
C MET A 110 9.89 8.93 -3.23
N GLY A 111 10.69 9.98 -3.43
CA GLY A 111 12.09 10.06 -3.00
C GLY A 111 12.25 10.65 -1.60
N ASN A 112 11.63 11.81 -1.36
CA ASN A 112 11.89 12.60 -0.16
C ASN A 112 11.33 11.95 1.12
N TYR A 113 10.17 11.30 1.04
CA TYR A 113 9.53 10.72 2.23
C TYR A 113 10.35 9.59 2.85
N PRO A 114 10.76 8.52 2.13
CA PRO A 114 11.60 7.50 2.72
C PRO A 114 13.00 8.03 3.11
N MET A 115 13.53 9.01 2.37
CA MET A 115 14.82 9.62 2.71
C MET A 115 14.73 10.38 4.03
N ARG A 116 13.64 11.11 4.27
CA ARG A 116 13.39 11.79 5.55
C ARG A 116 13.32 10.80 6.72
N ILE A 117 12.64 9.69 6.54
CA ILE A 117 12.54 8.64 7.57
C ILE A 117 13.91 8.06 7.87
N ARG A 118 14.69 7.71 6.82
CA ARG A 118 16.05 7.19 6.96
C ARG A 118 16.96 8.16 7.70
N TRP A 119 16.88 9.45 7.36
CA TRP A 119 17.67 10.50 8.02
C TRP A 119 17.34 10.62 9.50
N GLN A 120 16.06 10.71 9.85
CA GLN A 120 15.63 10.82 11.23
C GLN A 120 15.96 9.55 12.04
N ALA A 121 15.72 8.37 11.47
CA ALA A 121 16.06 7.09 12.11
C ALA A 121 17.57 6.95 12.31
N HIS A 122 18.37 7.28 11.31
CA HIS A 122 19.84 7.24 11.42
C HIS A 122 20.36 8.14 12.54
N ARG A 123 19.90 9.41 12.58
CA ARG A 123 20.29 10.34 13.64
C ARG A 123 19.86 9.88 15.04
N TYR A 124 18.69 9.25 15.14
CA TYR A 124 18.21 8.68 16.41
C TYR A 124 19.09 7.50 16.85
N LEU A 125 19.41 6.60 15.93
CA LEU A 125 20.24 5.43 16.20
C LEU A 125 21.67 5.81 16.58
N LEU A 126 22.25 6.86 16.03
CA LEU A 126 23.57 7.34 16.45
C LEU A 126 23.63 7.76 17.92
N GLY A 127 22.48 8.06 18.53
CA GLY A 127 22.36 8.33 19.97
C GLY A 127 22.18 7.08 20.85
N GLN A 128 22.13 5.87 20.29
CA GLN A 128 21.98 4.64 21.03
C GLN A 128 23.27 4.22 21.75
N SER A 129 23.15 3.40 22.79
CA SER A 129 24.27 2.89 23.58
C SER A 129 25.10 1.85 22.79
N LEU A 130 26.35 1.64 23.19
CA LEU A 130 27.18 0.56 22.65
C LEU A 130 26.52 -0.81 22.85
N THR A 131 25.86 -1.04 24.00
CA THR A 131 25.14 -2.29 24.27
C THR A 131 24.11 -2.60 23.20
N PHE A 132 23.33 -1.60 22.75
CA PHE A 132 22.38 -1.76 21.66
C PHE A 132 23.04 -2.33 20.38
N PHE A 133 24.23 -1.82 20.02
CA PHE A 133 24.95 -2.26 18.83
C PHE A 133 25.71 -3.60 19.03
N HIS A 134 25.98 -3.99 20.27
CA HIS A 134 26.51 -5.33 20.57
C HIS A 134 25.43 -6.41 20.47
N ASP A 135 24.20 -6.09 20.90
CA ASP A 135 23.07 -7.02 20.87
C ASP A 135 22.43 -7.13 19.48
N GLU A 136 22.55 -6.10 18.66
CA GLU A 136 22.00 -6.04 17.29
C GLU A 136 23.12 -6.00 16.24
N PHE A 137 23.09 -6.89 15.26
CA PHE A 137 24.02 -6.84 14.14
C PHE A 137 23.84 -5.56 13.33
N ALA A 138 24.89 -4.78 13.12
CA ALA A 138 24.87 -3.51 12.41
C ALA A 138 24.22 -3.60 11.01
N GLY A 139 24.49 -4.67 10.26
CA GLY A 139 23.89 -4.93 8.95
C GLY A 139 22.37 -5.15 9.05
N ARG A 140 21.88 -5.82 10.10
CA ARG A 140 20.46 -6.03 10.35
C ARG A 140 19.76 -4.71 10.67
N VAL A 141 20.35 -3.88 11.53
CA VAL A 141 19.82 -2.54 11.86
C VAL A 141 19.73 -1.67 10.62
N ALA A 142 20.79 -1.62 9.80
CA ALA A 142 20.79 -0.86 8.56
C ALA A 142 19.69 -1.33 7.59
N THR A 143 19.53 -2.63 7.40
CA THR A 143 18.48 -3.21 6.55
C THR A 143 17.08 -2.86 7.08
N LYS A 144 16.86 -2.95 8.40
CA LYS A 144 15.59 -2.56 9.03
C LYS A 144 15.27 -1.09 8.79
N VAL A 145 16.22 -0.18 8.96
CA VAL A 145 16.02 1.26 8.65
C VAL A 145 15.58 1.45 7.20
N MET A 146 16.27 0.80 6.26
CA MET A 146 15.99 0.95 4.83
C MET A 146 14.60 0.42 4.46
N GLN A 147 14.23 -0.76 4.94
CA GLN A 147 12.94 -1.39 4.66
C GLN A 147 11.79 -0.68 5.37
N THR A 148 11.94 -0.34 6.65
CA THR A 148 10.91 0.36 7.42
C THR A 148 10.57 1.70 6.81
N ALA A 149 11.56 2.45 6.31
CA ALA A 149 11.31 3.73 5.66
C ALA A 149 10.43 3.61 4.41
N LEU A 150 10.64 2.56 3.60
CA LEU A 150 9.79 2.28 2.45
C LEU A 150 8.40 1.82 2.87
N SER A 151 8.32 0.91 3.85
CA SER A 151 7.04 0.36 4.30
C SER A 151 6.16 1.38 5.01
N VAL A 152 6.74 2.34 5.76
CA VAL A 152 5.98 3.47 6.33
C VAL A 152 5.41 4.34 5.20
N ARG A 153 6.22 4.69 4.19
CA ARG A 153 5.73 5.44 3.03
C ARG A 153 4.58 4.70 2.35
N GLU A 154 4.78 3.41 2.00
CA GLU A 154 3.75 2.61 1.33
C GLU A 154 2.48 2.50 2.17
N THR A 155 2.60 2.24 3.47
CA THR A 155 1.45 2.14 4.37
C THR A 155 0.65 3.44 4.40
N VAL A 156 1.33 4.57 4.60
CA VAL A 156 0.66 5.88 4.69
C VAL A 156 0.05 6.29 3.37
N THR A 157 0.76 6.11 2.24
CA THR A 157 0.22 6.45 0.92
C THR A 157 -0.91 5.52 0.51
N LYS A 158 -0.85 4.22 0.79
CA LYS A 158 -1.96 3.30 0.52
C LYS A 158 -3.20 3.63 1.35
N VAL A 159 -3.05 4.02 2.61
CA VAL A 159 -4.20 4.38 3.46
C VAL A 159 -4.81 5.73 3.03
N LEU A 160 -4.00 6.75 2.78
CA LEU A 160 -4.49 8.12 2.57
C LEU A 160 -4.71 8.50 1.11
N ASP A 161 -4.14 7.80 0.15
CA ASP A 161 -4.36 8.03 -1.28
C ASP A 161 -5.23 6.92 -1.88
N LEU A 162 -4.75 5.69 -1.81
CA LEU A 162 -5.39 4.56 -2.49
C LEU A 162 -6.77 4.23 -1.91
N LEU A 163 -6.89 4.07 -0.57
CA LEU A 163 -8.19 3.77 0.05
C LEU A 163 -9.19 4.92 -0.11
N VAL A 164 -8.70 6.17 -0.11
CA VAL A 164 -9.56 7.34 -0.42
C VAL A 164 -10.07 7.26 -1.85
N TYR A 165 -9.19 7.00 -2.82
CA TYR A 165 -9.58 6.83 -4.22
C TYR A 165 -10.63 5.72 -4.38
N ILE A 166 -10.38 4.53 -3.83
CA ILE A 166 -11.30 3.38 -3.91
C ILE A 166 -12.66 3.71 -3.27
N SER A 167 -12.64 4.32 -2.08
CA SER A 167 -13.87 4.67 -1.36
C SER A 167 -14.70 5.70 -2.11
N VAL A 168 -14.06 6.77 -2.59
CA VAL A 168 -14.76 7.82 -3.36
C VAL A 168 -15.28 7.25 -4.68
N TYR A 169 -14.48 6.41 -5.36
CA TYR A 169 -14.89 5.76 -6.60
C TYR A 169 -16.15 4.89 -6.38
N PHE A 170 -16.12 4.02 -5.36
CA PHE A 170 -17.24 3.14 -5.04
C PHE A 170 -18.50 3.93 -4.63
N ILE A 171 -18.35 4.93 -3.77
CA ILE A 171 -19.46 5.80 -3.35
C ILE A 171 -20.04 6.53 -4.56
N SER A 172 -19.22 7.13 -5.40
CA SER A 172 -19.66 7.83 -6.61
C SER A 172 -20.40 6.89 -7.58
N MET A 173 -19.92 5.66 -7.71
CA MET A 173 -20.56 4.62 -8.52
C MET A 173 -21.94 4.26 -7.96
N VAL A 174 -22.04 4.03 -6.66
CA VAL A 174 -23.33 3.73 -5.99
C VAL A 174 -24.30 4.92 -6.15
N VAL A 175 -23.82 6.15 -5.94
CA VAL A 175 -24.64 7.36 -6.11
C VAL A 175 -25.14 7.50 -7.55
N LEU A 176 -24.28 7.27 -8.55
CA LEU A 176 -24.67 7.35 -9.96
C LEU A 176 -25.75 6.31 -10.31
N ILE A 177 -25.58 5.05 -9.88
CA ILE A 177 -26.57 3.99 -10.13
C ILE A 177 -27.86 4.23 -9.31
N PHE A 178 -27.72 4.72 -8.09
CA PHE A 178 -28.89 5.05 -7.25
C PHE A 178 -29.72 6.20 -7.84
N SER A 179 -29.08 7.16 -8.51
CA SER A 179 -29.80 8.26 -9.19
C SER A 179 -30.61 7.80 -10.40
N THR A 180 -30.27 6.65 -10.97
CA THR A 180 -31.02 5.97 -12.02
C THR A 180 -32.19 5.18 -11.42
N ASP A 181 -31.90 4.14 -10.66
CA ASP A 181 -32.88 3.37 -9.87
C ASP A 181 -32.20 2.73 -8.65
N TRP A 182 -32.81 2.90 -7.46
CA TRP A 182 -32.29 2.37 -6.21
C TRP A 182 -32.16 0.83 -6.21
N ARG A 183 -32.99 0.12 -7.00
CA ARG A 183 -33.00 -1.34 -7.12
C ARG A 183 -31.69 -1.82 -7.76
N LEU A 184 -31.14 -1.08 -8.72
CA LEU A 184 -29.85 -1.38 -9.35
C LEU A 184 -28.66 -1.16 -8.39
N ALA A 185 -28.79 -0.27 -7.40
CA ALA A 185 -27.73 -0.04 -6.42
C ALA A 185 -27.65 -1.16 -5.35
N MET A 186 -28.74 -1.84 -5.05
CA MET A 186 -28.79 -2.87 -3.99
C MET A 186 -27.83 -4.05 -4.23
N PRO A 187 -27.75 -4.67 -5.42
CA PRO A 187 -26.78 -5.72 -5.69
C PRO A 187 -25.33 -5.29 -5.49
N LEU A 188 -24.97 -4.03 -5.80
CA LEU A 188 -23.65 -3.47 -5.57
C LEU A 188 -23.31 -3.36 -4.08
N ILE A 189 -24.29 -2.91 -3.27
CA ILE A 189 -24.11 -2.80 -1.83
C ILE A 189 -23.94 -4.20 -1.21
N VAL A 190 -24.75 -5.16 -1.63
CA VAL A 190 -24.62 -6.56 -1.18
C VAL A 190 -23.25 -7.13 -1.59
N TRP A 191 -22.86 -6.94 -2.84
CA TRP A 191 -21.55 -7.35 -3.33
C TRP A 191 -20.40 -6.77 -2.50
N PHE A 192 -20.48 -5.49 -2.14
CA PHE A 192 -19.45 -4.83 -1.33
C PHE A 192 -19.24 -5.52 0.03
N PHE A 193 -20.33 -5.86 0.71
CA PHE A 193 -20.23 -6.58 1.99
C PHE A 193 -19.71 -8.00 1.82
N VAL A 194 -20.12 -8.71 0.75
CA VAL A 194 -19.60 -10.04 0.41
C VAL A 194 -18.10 -9.94 0.13
N TYR A 195 -17.66 -8.99 -0.67
CA TYR A 195 -16.26 -8.75 -1.01
C TYR A 195 -15.41 -8.47 0.24
N ILE A 196 -15.86 -7.57 1.11
CA ILE A 196 -15.19 -7.32 2.40
C ILE A 196 -15.14 -8.59 3.25
N GLY A 197 -16.21 -9.38 3.28
CA GLY A 197 -16.27 -10.65 3.98
C GLY A 197 -15.21 -11.63 3.47
N ILE A 198 -15.08 -11.78 2.15
CA ILE A 198 -14.04 -12.61 1.51
C ILE A 198 -12.64 -12.15 1.94
N LEU A 199 -12.35 -10.85 1.84
CA LEU A 199 -11.05 -10.30 2.23
C LEU A 199 -10.78 -10.51 3.73
N LYS A 200 -11.76 -10.24 4.60
CA LYS A 200 -11.62 -10.38 6.06
C LYS A 200 -11.32 -11.82 6.48
N VAL A 201 -11.81 -12.82 5.75
CA VAL A 201 -11.61 -14.23 6.08
C VAL A 201 -10.31 -14.77 5.47
N LEU A 202 -10.01 -14.43 4.21
CA LEU A 202 -8.92 -15.07 3.47
C LEU A 202 -7.58 -14.33 3.60
N VAL A 203 -7.57 -13.00 3.67
CA VAL A 203 -6.32 -12.21 3.77
C VAL A 203 -5.53 -12.51 5.06
N PRO A 204 -6.13 -12.63 6.26
CA PRO A 204 -5.37 -13.03 7.45
C PRO A 204 -4.75 -14.42 7.35
N LYS A 205 -5.47 -15.39 6.74
CA LYS A 205 -4.94 -16.75 6.50
C LYS A 205 -3.77 -16.72 5.52
N LEU A 206 -3.88 -15.91 4.46
CA LEU A 206 -2.81 -15.72 3.49
C LEU A 206 -1.57 -15.13 4.18
N LYS A 207 -1.74 -14.13 5.06
CA LYS A 207 -0.65 -13.55 5.84
C LYS A 207 0.08 -14.59 6.69
N GLU A 208 -0.65 -15.45 7.42
CA GLU A 208 -0.06 -16.52 8.26
C GLU A 208 0.79 -17.49 7.43
N VAL A 209 0.25 -17.95 6.29
CA VAL A 209 0.98 -18.88 5.40
C VAL A 209 2.17 -18.19 4.74
N SER A 210 2.03 -16.91 4.36
CA SER A 210 3.14 -16.10 3.80
C SER A 210 4.28 -15.93 4.79
N GLN A 211 3.99 -15.80 6.09
CA GLN A 211 5.01 -15.73 7.12
C GLN A 211 5.79 -17.04 7.22
N LYS A 212 5.11 -18.19 7.27
CA LYS A 212 5.75 -19.52 7.26
C LYS A 212 6.62 -19.72 6.01
N GLN A 213 6.17 -19.21 4.85
CA GLN A 213 6.95 -19.23 3.61
C GLN A 213 8.20 -18.35 3.70
N ALA A 214 8.11 -17.16 4.32
CA ALA A 214 9.24 -16.26 4.50
C ALA A 214 10.32 -16.90 5.39
N ASP A 215 9.92 -17.57 6.48
CA ASP A 215 10.82 -18.30 7.37
C ASP A 215 11.52 -19.45 6.65
N ALA A 216 10.79 -20.26 5.88
CA ALA A 216 11.35 -21.34 5.08
C ALA A 216 12.30 -20.83 3.97
N ARG A 217 11.97 -19.68 3.34
CA ARG A 217 12.86 -19.01 2.37
C ARG A 217 14.16 -18.58 3.02
N SER A 218 14.09 -17.98 4.21
CA SER A 218 15.27 -17.55 4.96
C SER A 218 16.17 -18.71 5.31
N LEU A 219 15.60 -19.83 5.76
CA LEU A 219 16.35 -21.06 6.05
C LEU A 219 17.02 -21.61 4.78
N MET A 220 16.30 -21.70 3.68
CA MET A 220 16.82 -22.16 2.39
C MET A 220 17.98 -21.26 1.92
N THR A 221 17.79 -19.95 1.98
CA THR A 221 18.83 -18.97 1.59
C THR A 221 20.05 -19.11 2.49
N GLY A 222 19.85 -19.25 3.81
CA GLY A 222 20.93 -19.43 4.77
C GLY A 222 21.78 -20.67 4.45
N ARG A 223 21.16 -21.82 4.18
CA ARG A 223 21.88 -23.06 3.80
C ARG A 223 22.68 -22.91 2.51
N ILE A 224 22.11 -22.24 1.48
CA ILE A 224 22.83 -22.00 0.21
C ILE A 224 24.01 -21.06 0.42
N VAL A 225 23.83 -19.98 1.17
CA VAL A 225 24.91 -19.03 1.49
C VAL A 225 26.02 -19.72 2.28
N ASP A 226 25.67 -20.57 3.25
CA ASP A 226 26.65 -21.32 4.03
C ASP A 226 27.50 -22.26 3.15
N SER A 227 26.88 -23.01 2.24
CA SER A 227 27.57 -23.86 1.26
C SER A 227 28.53 -23.05 0.38
N TYR A 228 28.12 -21.85 -0.07
CA TYR A 228 28.97 -21.01 -0.92
C TYR A 228 30.08 -20.32 -0.14
N THR A 229 29.84 -19.93 1.09
CA THR A 229 30.85 -19.34 1.97
C THR A 229 31.95 -20.36 2.31
N ASN A 230 31.56 -21.62 2.49
CA ASN A 230 32.46 -22.71 2.80
C ASN A 230 32.84 -23.55 1.56
N ILE A 231 32.77 -22.98 0.35
CA ILE A 231 32.96 -23.71 -0.91
C ILE A 231 34.32 -24.43 -1.01
N THR A 232 35.35 -23.85 -0.45
CA THR A 232 36.67 -24.46 -0.41
C THR A 232 36.63 -25.79 0.32
N THR A 233 36.01 -25.85 1.48
CA THR A 233 35.84 -27.08 2.27
C THR A 233 35.03 -28.13 1.50
N VAL A 234 33.90 -27.72 0.92
CA VAL A 234 33.03 -28.58 0.09
C VAL A 234 33.81 -29.19 -1.07
N LYS A 235 34.68 -28.41 -1.74
CA LYS A 235 35.49 -28.88 -2.87
C LYS A 235 36.65 -29.77 -2.42
N LEU A 236 37.34 -29.44 -1.33
CA LEU A 236 38.47 -30.23 -0.81
C LEU A 236 38.02 -31.63 -0.38
N PHE A 237 36.85 -31.76 0.24
CA PHE A 237 36.34 -33.06 0.70
C PHE A 237 35.43 -33.76 -0.31
N SER A 238 35.33 -33.25 -1.54
CA SER A 238 34.51 -33.82 -2.63
C SER A 238 33.05 -34.09 -2.25
N HIS A 239 32.47 -33.32 -1.33
CA HIS A 239 31.11 -33.49 -0.80
C HIS A 239 30.00 -32.80 -1.60
N SER A 240 30.27 -32.46 -2.86
CA SER A 240 29.29 -31.70 -3.71
C SER A 240 27.90 -32.35 -3.79
N ARG A 241 27.82 -33.68 -3.81
CA ARG A 241 26.53 -34.40 -3.84
C ARG A 241 25.75 -34.27 -2.52
N ARG A 242 26.47 -34.37 -1.39
CA ARG A 242 25.87 -34.23 -0.05
C ARG A 242 25.34 -32.82 0.18
N GLU A 243 26.13 -31.81 -0.26
CA GLU A 243 25.69 -30.42 -0.22
C GLU A 243 24.48 -30.14 -1.11
N ALA A 244 24.42 -30.74 -2.30
CA ALA A 244 23.28 -30.64 -3.19
C ALA A 244 22.00 -31.26 -2.55
N ASP A 245 22.14 -32.41 -1.90
CA ASP A 245 21.05 -33.08 -1.19
C ASP A 245 20.57 -32.24 0.01
N TYR A 246 21.48 -31.60 0.75
CA TYR A 246 21.17 -30.70 1.86
C TYR A 246 20.45 -29.43 1.40
N ALA A 247 20.89 -28.83 0.29
CA ALA A 247 20.22 -27.71 -0.34
C ALA A 247 18.81 -28.11 -0.84
N LYS A 248 18.69 -29.29 -1.49
CA LYS A 248 17.44 -29.83 -1.98
C LYS A 248 16.43 -30.01 -0.86
N GLU A 249 16.84 -30.55 0.29
CA GLU A 249 15.95 -30.72 1.44
C GLU A 249 15.33 -29.37 1.89
N SER A 250 16.15 -28.30 1.90
CA SER A 250 15.65 -26.96 2.25
C SER A 250 14.73 -26.36 1.18
N MET A 251 15.02 -26.63 -0.10
CA MET A 251 14.15 -26.24 -1.23
C MET A 251 12.81 -26.98 -1.19
N ASP A 252 12.80 -28.28 -0.89
CA ASP A 252 11.57 -29.07 -0.69
C ASP A 252 10.79 -28.55 0.53
N GLY A 253 11.47 -28.19 1.61
CA GLY A 253 10.87 -27.55 2.77
C GLY A 253 10.18 -26.22 2.41
N PHE A 254 10.83 -25.39 1.60
CA PHE A 254 10.23 -24.15 1.08
C PHE A 254 9.01 -24.43 0.20
N LEU A 255 9.09 -25.38 -0.75
CA LEU A 255 7.96 -25.73 -1.62
C LEU A 255 6.73 -26.19 -0.84
N LYS A 256 6.93 -26.92 0.27
CA LYS A 256 5.83 -27.32 1.17
C LYS A 256 5.06 -26.13 1.76
N THR A 257 5.66 -24.97 1.83
CA THR A 257 5.01 -23.72 2.28
C THR A 257 4.40 -22.94 1.11
N VAL A 258 4.99 -23.04 -0.08
CA VAL A 258 4.48 -22.37 -1.31
C VAL A 258 3.12 -22.95 -1.73
N TYR A 259 2.96 -24.28 -1.73
CA TYR A 259 1.72 -24.90 -2.19
C TYR A 259 0.48 -24.47 -1.39
N PRO A 260 0.47 -24.46 -0.05
CA PRO A 260 -0.67 -23.95 0.71
C PRO A 260 -0.96 -22.48 0.43
N GLN A 261 0.07 -21.64 0.23
CA GLN A 261 -0.11 -20.24 -0.13
C GLN A 261 -0.80 -20.12 -1.50
N MET A 262 -0.31 -20.83 -2.52
CA MET A 262 -0.90 -20.79 -3.86
C MET A 262 -2.34 -21.30 -3.87
N ARG A 263 -2.66 -22.34 -3.09
CA ARG A 263 -4.05 -22.81 -2.93
C ARG A 263 -4.94 -21.73 -2.34
N LEU A 264 -4.49 -21.00 -1.32
CA LEU A 264 -5.27 -19.89 -0.75
C LEU A 264 -5.44 -18.72 -1.73
N VAL A 265 -4.41 -18.41 -2.52
CA VAL A 265 -4.50 -17.39 -3.59
C VAL A 265 -5.55 -17.82 -4.62
N THR A 266 -5.50 -19.05 -5.09
CA THR A 266 -6.48 -19.59 -6.06
C THR A 266 -7.91 -19.55 -5.50
N VAL A 267 -8.11 -19.93 -4.23
CA VAL A 267 -9.43 -19.84 -3.59
C VAL A 267 -9.90 -18.39 -3.49
N LEU A 268 -9.01 -17.48 -3.11
CA LEU A 268 -9.32 -16.06 -3.01
C LEU A 268 -9.73 -15.48 -4.36
N GLU A 269 -8.94 -15.73 -5.41
CA GLU A 269 -9.23 -15.30 -6.78
C GLU A 269 -10.57 -15.86 -7.27
N PHE A 270 -10.83 -17.16 -7.06
CA PHE A 270 -12.09 -17.80 -7.44
C PHE A 270 -13.29 -17.20 -6.70
N CYS A 271 -13.19 -16.96 -5.39
CA CYS A 271 -14.27 -16.35 -4.61
C CYS A 271 -14.59 -14.93 -5.08
N VAL A 272 -13.57 -14.13 -5.39
CA VAL A 272 -13.75 -12.76 -5.91
C VAL A 272 -14.39 -12.80 -7.30
N GLU A 273 -13.88 -13.67 -8.20
CA GLU A 273 -14.41 -13.80 -9.55
C GLU A 273 -15.86 -14.30 -9.56
N MET A 274 -16.20 -15.25 -8.69
CA MET A 274 -17.57 -15.72 -8.54
C MET A 274 -18.50 -14.63 -8.03
N ALA A 275 -18.06 -13.83 -7.04
CA ALA A 275 -18.83 -12.69 -6.54
C ALA A 275 -19.06 -11.63 -7.65
N ASN A 276 -18.03 -11.37 -8.47
CA ASN A 276 -18.13 -10.46 -9.62
C ASN A 276 -19.09 -10.99 -10.70
N ALA A 277 -19.00 -12.28 -11.02
CA ALA A 277 -19.89 -12.92 -12.01
C ALA A 277 -21.36 -12.87 -11.56
N ILE A 278 -21.62 -13.16 -10.27
CA ILE A 278 -22.96 -13.07 -9.69
C ILE A 278 -23.47 -11.62 -9.75
N LEU A 279 -22.62 -10.64 -9.45
CA LEU A 279 -23.00 -9.23 -9.55
C LEU A 279 -23.38 -8.85 -10.97
N ILE A 280 -22.52 -9.15 -11.95
CA ILE A 280 -22.74 -8.81 -13.37
C ILE A 280 -24.03 -9.46 -13.86
N PHE A 281 -24.25 -10.74 -13.55
CA PHE A 281 -25.47 -11.45 -13.92
C PHE A 281 -26.71 -10.81 -13.28
N THR A 282 -26.65 -10.52 -11.97
CA THR A 282 -27.79 -9.95 -11.23
C THR A 282 -28.15 -8.57 -11.74
N ILE A 283 -27.16 -7.70 -11.96
CA ILE A 283 -27.36 -6.36 -12.52
C ILE A 283 -27.89 -6.46 -13.94
N GLY A 284 -27.33 -7.34 -14.79
CA GLY A 284 -27.82 -7.54 -16.16
C GLY A 284 -29.28 -8.01 -16.20
N ALA A 285 -29.63 -9.03 -15.41
CA ALA A 285 -31.00 -9.54 -15.32
C ALA A 285 -31.99 -8.49 -14.80
N LEU A 286 -31.60 -7.77 -13.74
CA LEU A 286 -32.41 -6.71 -13.15
C LEU A 286 -32.59 -5.53 -14.12
N SER A 287 -31.53 -5.14 -14.84
CA SER A 287 -31.58 -4.10 -15.87
C SER A 287 -32.56 -4.45 -16.99
N VAL A 288 -32.54 -5.68 -17.49
CA VAL A 288 -33.50 -6.16 -18.51
C VAL A 288 -34.94 -6.13 -17.96
N TYR A 289 -35.13 -6.59 -16.71
CA TYR A 289 -36.45 -6.56 -16.08
C TYR A 289 -36.99 -5.13 -15.95
N LEU A 290 -36.19 -4.18 -15.44
CA LEU A 290 -36.60 -2.78 -15.28
C LEU A 290 -36.86 -2.09 -16.62
N TRP A 291 -36.11 -2.45 -17.65
CA TRP A 291 -36.35 -1.95 -19.00
C TRP A 291 -37.66 -2.48 -19.58
N MET A 292 -37.99 -3.76 -19.38
CA MET A 292 -39.31 -4.32 -19.81
C MET A 292 -40.50 -3.62 -19.13
N GLU A 293 -40.31 -3.19 -17.89
CA GLU A 293 -41.33 -2.40 -17.14
C GLU A 293 -41.32 -0.91 -17.51
N ASN A 294 -40.50 -0.46 -18.50
CA ASN A 294 -40.32 0.95 -18.88
C ASN A 294 -39.83 1.85 -17.74
N ILE A 295 -39.10 1.31 -16.75
CA ILE A 295 -38.55 2.06 -15.61
C ILE A 295 -37.12 2.54 -15.93
N ALA A 296 -36.32 1.72 -16.60
CA ALA A 296 -34.91 2.02 -16.95
C ALA A 296 -34.78 2.29 -18.45
N SER A 297 -33.96 3.28 -18.80
CA SER A 297 -33.57 3.59 -20.19
C SER A 297 -32.46 2.65 -20.70
N PRO A 298 -32.23 2.57 -22.01
CA PRO A 298 -31.04 1.90 -22.54
C PRO A 298 -29.72 2.47 -22.02
N GLY A 299 -29.65 3.77 -21.78
CA GLY A 299 -28.49 4.44 -21.17
C GLY A 299 -28.25 4.01 -19.73
N ASP A 300 -29.30 3.82 -18.96
CA ASP A 300 -29.23 3.32 -17.58
C ASP A 300 -28.63 1.91 -17.53
N ILE A 301 -29.01 1.05 -18.44
CA ILE A 301 -28.44 -0.31 -18.60
C ILE A 301 -26.96 -0.22 -18.94
N ALA A 302 -26.61 0.68 -19.88
CA ALA A 302 -25.22 0.88 -20.29
C ALA A 302 -24.34 1.35 -19.10
N ILE A 303 -24.84 2.29 -18.28
CA ILE A 303 -24.17 2.74 -17.05
C ILE A 303 -23.94 1.54 -16.11
N ALA A 304 -25.02 0.82 -15.77
CA ALA A 304 -24.97 -0.23 -14.77
C ALA A 304 -24.02 -1.37 -15.15
N ILE A 305 -24.10 -1.85 -16.39
CA ILE A 305 -23.23 -2.94 -16.87
C ILE A 305 -21.79 -2.46 -16.97
N SER A 306 -21.54 -1.28 -17.52
CA SER A 306 -20.18 -0.74 -17.68
C SER A 306 -19.48 -0.54 -16.34
N LEU A 307 -20.19 -0.04 -15.32
CA LEU A 307 -19.67 0.10 -13.97
C LEU A 307 -19.39 -1.24 -13.31
N CYS A 308 -20.23 -2.26 -13.53
CA CYS A 308 -19.95 -3.61 -13.02
C CYS A 308 -18.71 -4.22 -13.66
N LEU A 309 -18.51 -4.07 -14.97
CA LEU A 309 -17.29 -4.53 -15.66
C LEU A 309 -16.06 -3.78 -15.17
N ARG A 310 -16.16 -2.49 -14.92
CA ARG A 310 -15.06 -1.70 -14.32
C ARG A 310 -14.74 -2.19 -12.90
N LEU A 311 -15.76 -2.47 -12.11
CA LEU A 311 -15.61 -2.99 -10.74
C LEU A 311 -14.92 -4.34 -10.72
N ASN A 312 -15.19 -5.23 -11.70
CA ASN A 312 -14.49 -6.50 -11.84
C ASN A 312 -12.96 -6.28 -11.94
N GLY A 313 -12.50 -5.44 -12.86
CA GLY A 313 -11.08 -5.11 -12.98
C GLY A 313 -10.49 -4.48 -11.72
N MET A 314 -11.25 -3.59 -11.05
CA MET A 314 -10.78 -2.95 -9.81
C MET A 314 -10.70 -3.91 -8.63
N SER A 315 -11.60 -4.87 -8.49
CA SER A 315 -11.64 -5.78 -7.35
C SER A 315 -10.38 -6.62 -7.21
N HIS A 316 -9.81 -7.12 -8.32
CA HIS A 316 -8.53 -7.83 -8.32
C HIS A 316 -7.38 -6.93 -7.90
N TRP A 317 -7.31 -5.72 -8.43
CA TRP A 317 -6.29 -4.75 -8.05
C TRP A 317 -6.38 -4.38 -6.56
N VAL A 318 -7.58 -4.09 -6.04
CA VAL A 318 -7.81 -3.79 -4.61
C VAL A 318 -7.38 -4.95 -3.71
N MET A 319 -7.67 -6.18 -4.11
CA MET A 319 -7.26 -7.38 -3.38
C MET A 319 -5.72 -7.43 -3.19
N TRP A 320 -4.95 -7.18 -4.25
CA TRP A 320 -3.49 -7.16 -4.19
C TRP A 320 -2.95 -6.00 -3.35
N GLU A 321 -3.55 -4.81 -3.47
CA GLU A 321 -3.15 -3.64 -2.71
C GLU A 321 -3.42 -3.80 -1.21
N VAL A 322 -4.56 -4.38 -0.84
CA VAL A 322 -4.88 -4.69 0.56
C VAL A 322 -3.92 -5.74 1.11
N SER A 323 -3.60 -6.79 0.34
CA SER A 323 -2.61 -7.80 0.76
C SER A 323 -1.24 -7.18 0.98
N GLY A 324 -0.76 -6.34 0.06
CA GLY A 324 0.50 -5.61 0.19
C GLY A 324 0.50 -4.58 1.34
N LEU A 325 -0.66 -4.02 1.71
CA LEU A 325 -0.77 -3.16 2.89
C LEU A 325 -0.49 -3.94 4.18
N PHE A 326 -1.01 -5.16 4.33
CA PHE A 326 -0.75 -6.00 5.50
C PHE A 326 0.72 -6.42 5.59
N GLU A 327 1.38 -6.72 4.46
CA GLU A 327 2.81 -7.01 4.40
C GLU A 327 3.65 -5.79 4.87
N ASN A 328 3.34 -4.61 4.35
CA ASN A 328 3.99 -3.37 4.78
C ASN A 328 3.78 -3.08 6.28
N LEU A 329 2.57 -3.30 6.80
CA LEU A 329 2.30 -3.15 8.24
C LEU A 329 3.16 -4.10 9.09
N GLY A 330 3.38 -5.33 8.64
CA GLY A 330 4.29 -6.28 9.29
C GLY A 330 5.73 -5.75 9.34
N THR A 331 6.23 -5.23 8.22
CA THR A 331 7.57 -4.64 8.14
C THR A 331 7.69 -3.36 9.00
N VAL A 332 6.65 -2.53 9.06
CA VAL A 332 6.60 -1.37 9.95
C VAL A 332 6.65 -1.80 11.42
N GLN A 333 5.91 -2.86 11.79
CA GLN A 333 5.91 -3.39 13.15
C GLN A 333 7.30 -3.90 13.54
N ASP A 334 7.97 -4.69 12.69
CA ASP A 334 9.31 -5.20 12.96
C ASP A 334 10.33 -4.05 13.07
N GLY A 335 10.29 -3.09 12.16
CA GLY A 335 11.14 -1.91 12.21
C GLY A 335 10.90 -1.05 13.44
N MET A 336 9.64 -0.86 13.83
CA MET A 336 9.27 -0.10 15.04
C MET A 336 9.86 -0.74 16.29
N ASN A 337 9.83 -2.08 16.43
CA ASN A 337 10.39 -2.79 17.57
C ASN A 337 11.89 -2.51 17.78
N THR A 338 12.62 -2.23 16.72
CA THR A 338 14.05 -1.85 16.76
C THR A 338 14.24 -0.33 16.89
N LEU A 339 13.52 0.46 16.09
CA LEU A 339 13.73 1.92 15.98
C LEU A 339 13.08 2.73 17.11
N ALA A 340 12.09 2.17 17.83
CA ALA A 340 11.43 2.86 18.94
C ALA A 340 12.03 2.53 20.31
N GLN A 341 13.14 1.79 20.38
CA GLN A 341 13.82 1.50 21.64
C GLN A 341 14.33 2.78 22.29
N PRO A 342 14.16 2.95 23.61
CA PRO A 342 14.66 4.11 24.31
C PRO A 342 16.19 4.16 24.31
N ILE A 343 16.76 5.35 24.29
CA ILE A 343 18.19 5.55 24.50
C ILE A 343 18.50 5.22 25.97
N ALA A 344 19.32 4.17 26.20
CA ALA A 344 19.60 3.67 27.54
C ALA A 344 20.52 4.61 28.35
N VAL A 345 21.47 5.24 27.68
CA VAL A 345 22.43 6.17 28.29
C VAL A 345 22.09 7.59 27.88
N LYS A 346 21.66 8.42 28.83
CA LYS A 346 21.29 9.83 28.59
C LYS A 346 22.03 10.72 29.56
N ASP A 347 22.47 11.89 29.11
CA ASP A 347 22.99 12.92 29.98
C ASP A 347 21.89 13.42 30.94
N LYS A 348 22.28 13.76 32.16
CA LYS A 348 21.36 14.41 33.10
C LYS A 348 20.95 15.77 32.55
N PRO A 349 19.69 16.21 32.78
CA PRO A 349 19.29 17.56 32.40
C PRO A 349 20.23 18.58 33.04
N LYS A 350 20.81 19.47 32.23
CA LYS A 350 21.78 20.48 32.67
C LYS A 350 23.11 19.91 33.20
N ALA A 351 23.57 18.77 32.70
CA ALA A 351 24.90 18.26 33.02
C ALA A 351 25.98 19.25 32.55
N ASP A 352 26.87 19.56 33.44
CA ASP A 352 28.05 20.38 33.11
C ASP A 352 29.01 19.58 32.22
N ALA A 353 29.76 20.30 31.36
CA ALA A 353 30.80 19.67 30.55
C ALA A 353 31.89 19.10 31.46
N LEU A 354 32.21 17.83 31.30
CA LEU A 354 33.29 17.18 32.04
C LEU A 354 34.62 17.91 31.78
N LYS A 355 35.21 18.49 32.83
CA LYS A 355 36.56 19.04 32.80
C LYS A 355 37.54 18.09 33.46
N VAL A 356 38.37 17.45 32.66
CA VAL A 356 39.42 16.55 33.16
C VAL A 356 40.67 17.36 33.43
N ASN A 357 41.01 17.52 34.72
CA ASN A 357 42.19 18.30 35.19
C ASN A 357 43.43 17.39 35.38
N GLY A 358 43.28 16.07 35.24
CA GLY A 358 44.37 15.10 35.36
C GLY A 358 43.92 13.72 34.88
N GLY A 359 44.87 12.91 34.42
CA GLY A 359 44.61 11.58 33.81
C GLY A 359 44.64 10.40 34.83
N GLY A 360 44.59 10.66 36.15
CA GLY A 360 44.57 9.61 37.16
C GLY A 360 43.26 8.83 37.17
N ILE A 361 43.34 7.48 37.14
CA ILE A 361 42.19 6.59 37.27
C ILE A 361 42.38 5.78 38.55
N ASN A 362 41.40 5.77 39.41
CA ASN A 362 41.35 4.98 40.62
C ASN A 362 40.18 3.97 40.56
N PHE A 363 40.49 2.70 40.78
CA PHE A 363 39.47 1.63 40.88
C PHE A 363 39.31 1.29 42.36
N ASP A 364 38.20 1.62 42.93
CA ASP A 364 37.86 1.32 44.32
C ASP A 364 36.67 0.35 44.38
N ASN A 365 36.92 -0.87 44.82
CA ASN A 365 35.89 -1.93 44.95
C ASN A 365 34.98 -2.13 43.71
N VAL A 366 35.51 -2.05 42.53
CA VAL A 366 34.76 -2.23 41.30
C VAL A 366 34.44 -3.71 41.09
N HIS A 367 33.15 -4.06 41.12
CA HIS A 367 32.63 -5.36 40.71
C HIS A 367 31.93 -5.23 39.40
N PHE A 368 32.28 -6.07 38.42
CA PHE A 368 31.67 -6.10 37.10
C PHE A 368 31.44 -7.55 36.65
N SER A 369 30.25 -7.82 36.09
CA SER A 369 29.97 -9.11 35.43
C SER A 369 29.20 -8.84 34.12
N TYR A 370 29.46 -9.64 33.11
CA TYR A 370 28.57 -9.73 31.95
C TYR A 370 27.32 -10.51 32.36
N ALA A 371 26.14 -10.04 31.91
CA ALA A 371 24.87 -10.72 32.16
C ALA A 371 24.74 -11.97 31.30
#